data_6f756059ca55f3ec3616a5379956ab09
#
_entry.id   6f756059ca55f3ec3616a5379956ab09
#
_cell.length_a   1.000
_cell.length_b   1.000
_cell.length_c   1.000
_cell.angle_alpha   90.00
_cell.angle_beta   90.00
_cell.angle_gamma   90.00
#
_symmetry.space_group_name_H-M   'P 1'
#
loop_
_entity.id
_entity.type
_entity.pdbx_description
1 polymer ?
#
loop_
_entity_poly.entity_id
_entity_poly.type
_entity_poly.pdbx_seq_one_letter_code
_entity_poly.pdbx_strand_id
1 'polypeptide(L)'
;ILCLTGCNSANNKVGDSKVTENANAEYTQDVFAMDTYMSLTAYGAGAKKSVEDAVTEINRLDALWSVGNQDGEVATLNKEGSCTLSKDTKELFCRSLDLYKSTKGAFDITVYPLMDLWGFTTGKYHVPSKAQLKETLKYVNQSKIEFSEEDGAITLGKGQKVDFGGIAKGFTSNRIMEIWKEQGITSGMVSLGGNVQVLGSKTDGSAWKIGIQNPDNQDGEMIGVVTVKNKAVITSGGYERY
;
A
#
# COMPACT_ATOMS: atom_id res chain seq x y z
N ILE A 1 -5.83 -54.71 48.30
CA ILE A 1 -7.18 -54.47 48.77
C ILE A 1 -7.90 -53.70 47.65
N LEU A 2 -8.89 -54.38 47.06
CA LEU A 2 -9.81 -53.84 46.06
C LEU A 2 -10.72 -52.76 46.67
N CYS A 3 -11.09 -51.75 45.89
CA CYS A 3 -12.44 -51.19 45.88
C CYS A 3 -12.77 -50.61 44.53
N LEU A 4 -13.72 -51.23 43.86
CA LEU A 4 -14.49 -50.80 42.72
C LEU A 4 -15.53 -49.76 43.12
N THR A 5 -15.71 -48.67 42.35
CA THR A 5 -16.97 -47.97 42.14
C THR A 5 -16.73 -47.02 40.94
N GLY A 6 -17.34 -47.15 39.83
CA GLY A 6 -18.70 -46.86 39.49
C GLY A 6 -18.64 -45.91 38.33
N CYS A 7 -18.84 -46.40 37.05
CA CYS A 7 -19.02 -45.57 35.86
C CYS A 7 -20.22 -44.66 36.00
N ASN A 8 -20.05 -43.36 35.80
CA ASN A 8 -21.15 -42.46 35.50
C ASN A 8 -20.85 -41.77 34.20
N SER A 9 -21.53 -42.20 33.14
CA SER A 9 -21.50 -41.56 31.81
C SER A 9 -22.23 -40.24 31.91
N ALA A 10 -21.49 -39.16 31.98
CA ALA A 10 -22.05 -37.83 31.74
C ALA A 10 -21.84 -37.48 30.26
N ASN A 11 -22.94 -37.42 29.52
CA ASN A 11 -23.02 -36.83 28.21
C ASN A 11 -22.63 -35.35 28.25
N ASN A 12 -21.37 -35.05 27.96
CA ASN A 12 -20.97 -33.68 27.64
C ASN A 12 -21.41 -33.38 26.23
N LYS A 13 -22.55 -32.68 26.10
CA LYS A 13 -22.84 -31.87 24.94
C LYS A 13 -21.72 -30.84 24.84
N VAL A 14 -20.88 -30.97 23.81
CA VAL A 14 -19.99 -29.89 23.37
C VAL A 14 -20.90 -28.75 22.93
N GLY A 15 -21.14 -27.81 23.82
CA GLY A 15 -21.72 -26.52 23.48
C GLY A 15 -20.70 -25.78 22.64
N ASP A 16 -21.10 -25.40 21.43
CA ASP A 16 -20.42 -24.40 20.63
C ASP A 16 -20.31 -23.13 21.50
N SER A 17 -19.19 -22.97 22.19
CA SER A 17 -18.82 -21.71 22.82
C SER A 17 -18.49 -20.77 21.68
N LYS A 18 -19.44 -19.93 21.26
CA LYS A 18 -19.13 -18.71 20.53
C LYS A 18 -18.09 -17.98 21.37
N VAL A 19 -16.84 -18.01 20.92
CA VAL A 19 -15.80 -17.11 21.42
C VAL A 19 -16.31 -15.72 21.12
N THR A 20 -16.82 -15.01 22.12
CA THR A 20 -17.16 -13.60 22.02
C THR A 20 -15.82 -12.88 21.89
N GLU A 21 -15.41 -12.59 20.64
CA GLU A 21 -14.25 -11.75 20.39
C GLU A 21 -14.45 -10.43 21.11
N ASN A 22 -13.42 -10.01 21.84
CA ASN A 22 -13.43 -8.79 22.62
C ASN A 22 -13.63 -7.59 21.69
N ALA A 23 -14.69 -6.82 21.90
CA ALA A 23 -15.01 -5.63 21.11
C ALA A 23 -13.89 -4.55 21.12
N ASN A 24 -12.94 -4.64 22.03
CA ASN A 24 -11.79 -3.75 22.16
C ASN A 24 -10.45 -4.47 21.87
N ALA A 25 -10.47 -5.65 21.26
CA ALA A 25 -9.25 -6.35 20.89
C ALA A 25 -8.41 -5.48 19.95
N GLU A 26 -7.15 -5.31 20.26
CA GLU A 26 -6.16 -4.68 19.38
C GLU A 26 -5.36 -5.76 18.68
N TYR A 27 -5.13 -5.60 17.39
CA TYR A 27 -4.21 -6.44 16.66
C TYR A 27 -3.35 -5.59 15.74
N THR A 28 -2.04 -5.79 15.83
CA THR A 28 -1.03 -5.11 15.01
C THR A 28 -0.20 -6.13 14.26
N GLN A 29 0.08 -5.87 13.00
CA GLN A 29 1.01 -6.64 12.19
C GLN A 29 1.85 -5.73 11.32
N ASP A 30 3.15 -6.05 11.25
CA ASP A 30 4.09 -5.40 10.37
C ASP A 30 4.34 -6.26 9.12
N VAL A 31 4.60 -5.61 8.00
CA VAL A 31 4.95 -6.25 6.73
C VAL A 31 5.95 -5.40 5.97
N PHE A 32 6.87 -6.03 5.24
CA PHE A 32 7.72 -5.35 4.27
C PHE A 32 7.18 -5.61 2.87
N ALA A 33 6.70 -4.57 2.21
CA ALA A 33 6.17 -4.63 0.85
C ALA A 33 6.35 -3.26 0.16
N MET A 34 6.23 -3.20 -1.17
CA MET A 34 6.39 -1.96 -1.96
C MET A 34 7.65 -1.19 -1.55
N ASP A 35 8.72 -1.94 -1.25
CA ASP A 35 10.04 -1.45 -0.88
C ASP A 35 10.04 -0.56 0.38
N THR A 36 9.17 -0.86 1.36
CA THR A 36 9.09 -0.14 2.63
C THR A 36 8.52 -1.00 3.76
N TYR A 37 8.80 -0.61 5.01
CA TYR A 37 8.13 -1.17 6.18
C TYR A 37 6.74 -0.54 6.33
N MET A 38 5.78 -1.40 6.63
CA MET A 38 4.38 -1.04 6.83
C MET A 38 3.89 -1.63 8.14
N SER A 39 3.06 -0.88 8.86
CA SER A 39 2.43 -1.30 10.11
C SER A 39 0.92 -1.09 10.02
N LEU A 40 0.17 -2.12 10.40
CA LEU A 40 -1.29 -2.12 10.37
C LEU A 40 -1.81 -2.44 11.76
N THR A 41 -2.66 -1.57 12.30
CA THR A 41 -3.33 -1.77 13.61
C THR A 41 -4.81 -1.60 13.44
N ALA A 42 -5.60 -2.60 13.85
CA ALA A 42 -7.05 -2.52 13.89
C ALA A 42 -7.58 -2.87 15.28
N TYR A 43 -8.76 -2.36 15.59
CA TYR A 43 -9.42 -2.54 16.87
C TYR A 43 -10.82 -3.11 16.67
N GLY A 44 -11.23 -4.00 17.60
CA GLY A 44 -12.57 -4.58 17.63
C GLY A 44 -12.61 -6.07 17.36
N ALA A 45 -13.82 -6.62 17.39
CA ALA A 45 -14.05 -8.01 17.01
C ALA A 45 -13.64 -8.22 15.56
N GLY A 46 -12.86 -9.27 15.28
CA GLY A 46 -12.33 -9.54 13.94
C GLY A 46 -11.07 -8.75 13.55
N ALA A 47 -10.50 -7.91 14.44
CA ALA A 47 -9.31 -7.10 14.15
C ALA A 47 -8.15 -7.92 13.59
N LYS A 48 -7.88 -9.10 14.19
CA LYS A 48 -6.82 -10.01 13.72
C LYS A 48 -7.04 -10.42 12.26
N LYS A 49 -8.22 -10.96 11.97
CA LYS A 49 -8.54 -11.41 10.61
C LYS A 49 -8.46 -10.27 9.61
N SER A 50 -8.98 -9.10 9.97
CA SER A 50 -9.00 -7.93 9.08
C SER A 50 -7.59 -7.41 8.77
N VAL A 51 -6.67 -7.46 9.72
CA VAL A 51 -5.26 -7.10 9.49
C VAL A 51 -4.56 -8.16 8.64
N GLU A 52 -4.78 -9.46 8.91
CA GLU A 52 -4.23 -10.55 8.10
C GLU A 52 -4.70 -10.49 6.63
N ASP A 53 -5.99 -10.22 6.41
CA ASP A 53 -6.56 -10.03 5.07
C ASP A 53 -5.95 -8.80 4.37
N ALA A 54 -5.75 -7.70 5.11
CA ALA A 54 -5.11 -6.50 4.59
C ALA A 54 -3.64 -6.74 4.20
N VAL A 55 -2.88 -7.48 5.01
CA VAL A 55 -1.49 -7.87 4.68
C VAL A 55 -1.46 -8.76 3.44
N THR A 56 -2.41 -9.69 3.31
CA THR A 56 -2.55 -10.53 2.10
C THR A 56 -2.80 -9.67 0.87
N GLU A 57 -3.68 -8.67 0.97
CA GLU A 57 -3.97 -7.74 -0.12
C GLU A 57 -2.76 -6.87 -0.48
N ILE A 58 -2.01 -6.34 0.50
CA ILE A 58 -0.77 -5.61 0.27
C ILE A 58 0.21 -6.44 -0.55
N ASN A 59 0.46 -7.68 -0.14
CA ASN A 59 1.40 -8.57 -0.84
C ASN A 59 0.92 -8.88 -2.26
N ARG A 60 -0.38 -9.05 -2.46
CA ARG A 60 -0.98 -9.27 -3.78
C ARG A 60 -0.77 -8.07 -4.71
N LEU A 61 -1.02 -6.85 -4.21
CA LEU A 61 -0.85 -5.62 -4.97
C LEU A 61 0.63 -5.33 -5.25
N ASP A 62 1.51 -5.58 -4.29
CA ASP A 62 2.96 -5.47 -4.49
C ASP A 62 3.43 -6.43 -5.60
N ALA A 63 2.96 -7.69 -5.57
CA ALA A 63 3.29 -8.65 -6.61
C ALA A 63 2.83 -8.22 -8.01
N LEU A 64 1.69 -7.53 -8.13
CA LEU A 64 1.19 -7.02 -9.41
C LEU A 64 2.02 -5.84 -9.94
N TRP A 65 2.42 -4.92 -9.06
CA TRP A 65 2.92 -3.59 -9.46
C TRP A 65 4.43 -3.41 -9.30
N SER A 66 5.10 -4.30 -8.57
CA SER A 66 6.56 -4.24 -8.43
C SER A 66 7.24 -4.43 -9.79
N VAL A 67 8.01 -3.44 -10.19
CA VAL A 67 8.84 -3.51 -11.41
C VAL A 67 9.96 -4.55 -11.33
N GLY A 68 10.32 -4.96 -10.12
CA GLY A 68 11.32 -6.01 -9.86
C GLY A 68 10.75 -7.43 -9.91
N ASN A 69 9.43 -7.60 -9.81
CA ASN A 69 8.79 -8.91 -9.92
C ASN A 69 8.54 -9.27 -11.39
N GLN A 70 9.37 -10.16 -11.94
CA GLN A 70 9.31 -10.52 -13.37
C GLN A 70 7.97 -11.15 -13.80
N ASP A 71 7.21 -11.72 -12.86
CA ASP A 71 5.88 -12.29 -13.09
C ASP A 71 4.76 -11.27 -12.83
N GLY A 72 5.11 -10.04 -12.41
CA GLY A 72 4.18 -8.95 -12.15
C GLY A 72 3.64 -8.33 -13.43
N GLU A 73 2.44 -7.77 -13.34
CA GLU A 73 1.75 -7.17 -14.49
C GLU A 73 2.50 -5.94 -15.03
N VAL A 74 3.03 -5.09 -14.14
CA VAL A 74 3.80 -3.89 -14.54
C VAL A 74 5.14 -4.27 -15.15
N ALA A 75 5.83 -5.28 -14.63
CA ALA A 75 7.07 -5.78 -15.23
C ALA A 75 6.81 -6.37 -16.63
N THR A 76 5.72 -7.13 -16.78
CA THR A 76 5.28 -7.67 -18.08
C THR A 76 4.98 -6.54 -19.07
N LEU A 77 4.19 -5.52 -18.66
CA LEU A 77 3.90 -4.35 -19.49
C LEU A 77 5.19 -3.63 -19.91
N ASN A 78 6.12 -3.43 -18.98
CA ASN A 78 7.41 -2.78 -19.26
C ASN A 78 8.30 -3.57 -20.21
N LYS A 79 8.17 -4.89 -20.24
CA LYS A 79 8.92 -5.79 -21.10
C LYS A 79 8.31 -5.91 -22.49
N GLU A 80 7.02 -6.15 -22.57
CA GLU A 80 6.31 -6.44 -23.82
C GLU A 80 5.83 -5.15 -24.53
N GLY A 81 5.71 -4.04 -23.79
CA GLY A 81 5.22 -2.75 -24.29
C GLY A 81 3.70 -2.66 -24.41
N SER A 82 2.98 -3.75 -24.26
CA SER A 82 1.51 -3.78 -24.28
C SER A 82 0.97 -5.00 -23.52
N CYS A 83 -0.23 -4.85 -22.93
CA CYS A 83 -0.99 -5.94 -22.32
C CYS A 83 -2.45 -5.53 -22.12
N THR A 84 -3.25 -6.43 -21.52
CA THR A 84 -4.56 -6.08 -20.94
C THR A 84 -4.42 -6.01 -19.44
N LEU A 85 -4.73 -4.86 -18.87
CA LEU A 85 -4.60 -4.62 -17.42
C LEU A 85 -5.68 -5.38 -16.64
N SER A 86 -5.31 -5.96 -15.51
CA SER A 86 -6.26 -6.44 -14.51
C SER A 86 -7.11 -5.29 -13.96
N LYS A 87 -8.22 -5.63 -13.29
CA LYS A 87 -9.13 -4.63 -12.72
C LYS A 87 -8.41 -3.61 -11.83
N ASP A 88 -7.55 -4.10 -10.92
CA ASP A 88 -6.86 -3.22 -9.96
C ASP A 88 -5.82 -2.33 -10.65
N THR A 89 -5.04 -2.88 -11.56
CA THR A 89 -4.04 -2.10 -12.31
C THR A 89 -4.71 -1.11 -13.26
N LYS A 90 -5.84 -1.49 -13.85
CA LYS A 90 -6.66 -0.57 -14.66
C LYS A 90 -7.17 0.61 -13.82
N GLU A 91 -7.71 0.35 -12.64
CA GLU A 91 -8.16 1.41 -11.74
C GLU A 91 -6.99 2.32 -11.32
N LEU A 92 -5.85 1.74 -10.93
CA LEU A 92 -4.65 2.49 -10.58
C LEU A 92 -4.17 3.35 -11.76
N PHE A 93 -4.18 2.80 -12.98
CA PHE A 93 -3.82 3.54 -14.19
C PHE A 93 -4.78 4.70 -14.46
N CYS A 94 -6.09 4.50 -14.35
CA CYS A 94 -7.08 5.58 -14.49
C CYS A 94 -6.83 6.71 -13.47
N ARG A 95 -6.54 6.37 -12.20
CA ARG A 95 -6.15 7.36 -11.18
C ARG A 95 -4.86 8.11 -11.56
N SER A 96 -3.90 7.41 -12.16
CA SER A 96 -2.67 8.05 -12.64
C SER A 96 -2.93 9.04 -13.78
N LEU A 97 -3.87 8.74 -14.67
CA LEU A 97 -4.31 9.67 -15.73
C LEU A 97 -4.95 10.94 -15.16
N ASP A 98 -5.78 10.80 -14.12
CA ASP A 98 -6.41 11.94 -13.45
C ASP A 98 -5.36 12.82 -12.77
N LEU A 99 -4.36 12.21 -12.12
CA LEU A 99 -3.24 12.94 -11.51
C LEU A 99 -2.37 13.61 -12.59
N TYR A 100 -2.05 12.94 -13.67
CA TYR A 100 -1.32 13.52 -14.79
C TYR A 100 -2.02 14.79 -15.31
N LYS A 101 -3.35 14.71 -15.54
CA LYS A 101 -4.16 15.83 -16.01
C LYS A 101 -4.22 16.97 -14.99
N SER A 102 -4.56 16.66 -13.73
CA SER A 102 -4.74 17.67 -12.67
C SER A 102 -3.44 18.38 -12.31
N THR A 103 -2.30 17.71 -12.40
CA THR A 103 -0.96 18.26 -12.16
C THR A 103 -0.32 18.86 -13.42
N LYS A 104 -1.03 18.87 -14.56
CA LYS A 104 -0.52 19.35 -15.87
C LYS A 104 0.78 18.65 -16.28
N GLY A 105 0.87 17.34 -16.03
CA GLY A 105 2.02 16.51 -16.37
C GLY A 105 3.17 16.53 -15.35
N ALA A 106 3.02 17.19 -14.20
CA ALA A 106 4.04 17.13 -13.14
C ALA A 106 4.10 15.75 -12.47
N PHE A 107 2.96 15.05 -12.38
CA PHE A 107 2.93 13.62 -12.06
C PHE A 107 2.90 12.83 -13.36
N ASP A 108 3.83 11.92 -13.56
CA ASP A 108 3.95 11.09 -14.77
C ASP A 108 4.50 9.70 -14.41
N ILE A 109 3.72 8.65 -14.67
CA ILE A 109 4.14 7.27 -14.37
C ILE A 109 5.21 6.73 -15.32
N THR A 110 5.47 7.42 -16.44
CA THR A 110 6.51 7.01 -17.41
C THR A 110 7.91 7.42 -16.98
N VAL A 111 8.11 7.81 -15.70
CA VAL A 111 9.41 8.19 -15.12
C VAL A 111 10.37 7.02 -14.93
N TYR A 112 9.95 5.76 -15.07
CA TYR A 112 10.77 4.58 -14.82
C TYR A 112 12.15 4.63 -15.50
N PRO A 113 12.30 5.05 -16.79
CA PRO A 113 13.62 5.15 -17.42
C PRO A 113 14.57 6.14 -16.71
N LEU A 114 14.03 7.19 -16.08
CA LEU A 114 14.83 8.10 -15.25
C LEU A 114 15.23 7.45 -13.94
N MET A 115 14.33 6.72 -13.28
CA MET A 115 14.63 6.00 -12.05
C MET A 115 15.76 4.97 -12.28
N ASP A 116 15.70 4.26 -13.41
CA ASP A 116 16.75 3.32 -13.82
C ASP A 116 18.06 4.04 -14.09
N LEU A 117 18.02 5.17 -14.80
CA LEU A 117 19.19 6.01 -15.10
C LEU A 117 19.88 6.53 -13.82
N TRP A 118 19.13 6.88 -12.77
CA TRP A 118 19.68 7.29 -11.49
C TRP A 118 20.14 6.13 -10.60
N GLY A 119 19.85 4.89 -11.00
CA GLY A 119 20.21 3.68 -10.27
C GLY A 119 19.26 3.29 -9.15
N PHE A 120 18.05 3.89 -9.06
CA PHE A 120 17.05 3.53 -8.04
C PHE A 120 16.58 2.08 -8.18
N THR A 121 16.52 1.56 -9.40
CA THR A 121 16.08 0.17 -9.67
C THR A 121 17.12 -0.88 -9.30
N THR A 122 18.38 -0.49 -9.20
CA THR A 122 19.52 -1.39 -8.93
C THR A 122 20.21 -1.13 -7.60
N GLY A 123 19.86 -0.05 -6.89
CA GLY A 123 20.57 0.42 -5.71
C GLY A 123 21.97 0.98 -5.98
N LYS A 124 22.36 1.13 -7.27
CA LYS A 124 23.65 1.68 -7.68
C LYS A 124 23.50 3.15 -8.06
N TYR A 125 23.27 3.97 -7.06
CA TYR A 125 23.02 5.40 -7.24
C TYR A 125 24.17 6.15 -7.88
N HIS A 126 23.87 7.01 -8.82
CA HIS A 126 24.83 7.94 -9.44
C HIS A 126 24.09 9.15 -10.01
N VAL A 127 24.82 10.24 -10.21
CA VAL A 127 24.27 11.47 -10.82
C VAL A 127 24.47 11.39 -12.34
N PRO A 128 23.38 11.31 -13.14
CA PRO A 128 23.51 11.27 -14.58
C PRO A 128 24.01 12.60 -15.17
N SER A 129 24.70 12.54 -16.29
CA SER A 129 25.06 13.73 -17.05
C SER A 129 23.82 14.41 -17.65
N LYS A 130 23.94 15.71 -17.93
CA LYS A 130 22.86 16.47 -18.60
C LYS A 130 22.47 15.88 -19.97
N ALA A 131 23.42 15.29 -20.68
CA ALA A 131 23.16 14.64 -21.98
C ALA A 131 22.31 13.37 -21.81
N GLN A 132 22.64 12.52 -20.82
CA GLN A 132 21.86 11.32 -20.49
C GLN A 132 20.43 11.69 -20.04
N LEU A 133 20.28 12.69 -19.16
CA LEU A 133 18.97 13.18 -18.73
C LEU A 133 18.14 13.66 -19.92
N LYS A 134 18.71 14.48 -20.82
CA LYS A 134 18.02 14.98 -22.00
C LYS A 134 17.57 13.86 -22.93
N GLU A 135 18.39 12.82 -23.10
CA GLU A 135 18.06 11.67 -23.94
C GLU A 135 16.92 10.85 -23.32
N THR A 136 17.04 10.54 -22.02
CA THR A 136 16.05 9.72 -21.31
C THR A 136 14.69 10.42 -21.15
N LEU A 137 14.66 11.74 -20.97
CA LEU A 137 13.43 12.53 -20.89
C LEU A 137 12.52 12.41 -22.14
N LYS A 138 13.04 11.99 -23.28
CA LYS A 138 12.23 11.73 -24.48
C LYS A 138 11.21 10.59 -24.31
N TYR A 139 11.47 9.70 -23.34
CA TYR A 139 10.62 8.57 -23.00
C TYR A 139 9.62 8.89 -21.88
N VAL A 140 9.72 10.08 -21.26
CA VAL A 140 8.81 10.50 -20.18
C VAL A 140 7.71 11.38 -20.76
N ASN A 141 6.56 10.79 -20.98
CA ASN A 141 5.35 11.50 -21.41
C ASN A 141 4.16 10.53 -21.39
N GLN A 142 3.38 10.53 -20.35
CA GLN A 142 2.22 9.65 -20.17
C GLN A 142 1.15 9.85 -21.26
N SER A 143 1.09 11.03 -21.91
CA SER A 143 0.13 11.27 -22.99
C SER A 143 0.36 10.44 -24.27
N LYS A 144 1.50 9.76 -24.37
CA LYS A 144 1.81 8.86 -25.50
C LYS A 144 1.36 7.41 -25.26
N ILE A 145 0.82 7.11 -24.09
CA ILE A 145 0.25 5.79 -23.79
C ILE A 145 -1.11 5.71 -24.48
N GLU A 146 -1.32 4.66 -25.25
CA GLU A 146 -2.63 4.32 -25.80
C GLU A 146 -3.34 3.40 -24.80
N PHE A 147 -4.57 3.76 -24.43
CA PHE A 147 -5.33 3.02 -23.44
C PHE A 147 -6.82 2.99 -23.77
N SER A 148 -7.39 1.81 -23.66
CA SER A 148 -8.83 1.55 -23.77
C SER A 148 -9.42 1.27 -22.39
N GLU A 149 -10.31 2.15 -21.93
CA GLU A 149 -10.99 1.97 -20.64
C GLU A 149 -12.01 0.84 -20.68
N GLU A 150 -12.55 0.49 -21.84
CA GLU A 150 -13.54 -0.56 -22.01
C GLU A 150 -12.98 -1.93 -21.66
N ASP A 151 -11.91 -2.34 -22.29
CA ASP A 151 -11.31 -3.66 -22.17
C ASP A 151 -9.99 -3.69 -21.38
N GLY A 152 -9.45 -2.51 -21.01
CA GLY A 152 -8.20 -2.39 -20.25
C GLY A 152 -6.93 -2.60 -21.09
N ALA A 153 -7.06 -2.62 -22.43
CA ALA A 153 -5.90 -2.73 -23.30
C ALA A 153 -5.02 -1.48 -23.19
N ILE A 154 -3.71 -1.69 -23.00
CA ILE A 154 -2.72 -0.62 -22.87
C ILE A 154 -1.53 -0.89 -23.78
N THR A 155 -1.04 0.17 -24.45
CA THR A 155 0.19 0.14 -25.25
C THR A 155 1.07 1.33 -24.89
N LEU A 156 2.29 1.05 -24.48
CA LEU A 156 3.30 2.08 -24.19
C LEU A 156 3.87 2.67 -25.47
N GLY A 157 4.18 3.95 -25.47
CA GLY A 157 4.95 4.56 -26.55
C GLY A 157 6.36 3.95 -26.63
N LYS A 158 6.98 4.05 -27.81
CA LYS A 158 8.30 3.46 -28.08
C LYS A 158 9.34 3.88 -27.03
N GLY A 159 9.91 2.91 -26.32
CA GLY A 159 10.93 3.09 -25.30
C GLY A 159 10.40 3.58 -23.94
N GLN A 160 9.09 3.78 -23.82
CA GLN A 160 8.49 4.07 -22.51
C GLN A 160 8.49 2.85 -21.61
N LYS A 161 8.58 3.11 -20.32
CA LYS A 161 8.32 2.16 -19.23
C LYS A 161 7.61 2.91 -18.11
N VAL A 162 6.82 2.20 -17.33
CA VAL A 162 5.99 2.78 -16.26
C VAL A 162 6.40 2.30 -14.89
N ASP A 163 6.16 3.15 -13.89
CA ASP A 163 6.28 2.84 -12.47
C ASP A 163 5.14 3.52 -11.71
N PHE A 164 4.49 2.75 -10.83
CA PHE A 164 3.37 3.24 -10.04
C PHE A 164 3.76 3.62 -8.60
N GLY A 165 5.04 3.60 -8.23
CA GLY A 165 5.51 3.86 -6.87
C GLY A 165 5.03 5.18 -6.27
N GLY A 166 4.81 6.19 -7.11
CA GLY A 166 4.27 7.49 -6.69
C GLY A 166 2.78 7.50 -6.32
N ILE A 167 2.02 6.44 -6.62
CA ILE A 167 0.57 6.36 -6.38
C ILE A 167 0.15 5.06 -5.66
N ALA A 168 0.90 3.97 -5.81
CA ALA A 168 0.54 2.65 -5.35
C ALA A 168 0.25 2.59 -3.84
N LYS A 169 1.07 3.24 -3.00
CA LYS A 169 0.85 3.24 -1.54
C LYS A 169 -0.44 3.94 -1.14
N GLY A 170 -0.77 5.06 -1.79
CA GLY A 170 -2.03 5.77 -1.55
C GLY A 170 -3.25 4.93 -1.94
N PHE A 171 -3.19 4.26 -3.09
CA PHE A 171 -4.22 3.33 -3.53
C PHE A 171 -4.38 2.16 -2.56
N THR A 172 -3.27 1.52 -2.18
CA THR A 172 -3.26 0.39 -1.25
C THR A 172 -3.83 0.76 0.12
N SER A 173 -3.46 1.92 0.68
CA SER A 173 -4.01 2.35 1.97
C SER A 173 -5.53 2.57 1.90
N ASN A 174 -6.05 3.13 0.80
CA ASN A 174 -7.48 3.27 0.60
C ASN A 174 -8.18 1.91 0.48
N ARG A 175 -7.60 0.98 -0.25
CA ARG A 175 -8.11 -0.40 -0.41
C ARG A 175 -8.19 -1.12 0.94
N ILE A 176 -7.21 -0.95 1.82
CA ILE A 176 -7.25 -1.50 3.18
C ILE A 176 -8.41 -0.89 3.98
N MET A 177 -8.63 0.43 3.88
CA MET A 177 -9.76 1.09 4.57
C MET A 177 -11.10 0.55 4.08
N GLU A 178 -11.25 0.20 2.81
CA GLU A 178 -12.44 -0.41 2.23
C GLU A 178 -12.65 -1.81 2.81
N ILE A 179 -11.64 -2.68 2.75
CA ILE A 179 -11.67 -4.04 3.33
C ILE A 179 -12.08 -3.99 4.80
N TRP A 180 -11.47 -3.12 5.60
CA TRP A 180 -11.77 -3.00 7.02
C TRP A 180 -13.21 -2.54 7.27
N LYS A 181 -13.71 -1.57 6.51
CA LYS A 181 -15.12 -1.12 6.62
C LYS A 181 -16.09 -2.24 6.26
N GLU A 182 -15.84 -2.99 5.18
CA GLU A 182 -16.64 -4.14 4.76
C GLU A 182 -16.68 -5.24 5.82
N GLN A 183 -15.61 -5.39 6.59
CA GLN A 183 -15.47 -6.35 7.69
C GLN A 183 -15.96 -5.79 9.04
N GLY A 184 -16.53 -4.59 9.07
CA GLY A 184 -17.09 -3.97 10.27
C GLY A 184 -16.08 -3.34 11.22
N ILE A 185 -14.82 -3.19 10.81
CA ILE A 185 -13.81 -2.43 11.57
C ILE A 185 -14.14 -0.94 11.49
N THR A 186 -14.21 -0.28 12.65
CA THR A 186 -14.52 1.16 12.76
C THR A 186 -13.37 1.99 13.33
N SER A 187 -12.32 1.34 13.81
CA SER A 187 -11.13 1.99 14.39
C SER A 187 -9.87 1.27 13.94
N GLY A 188 -8.96 1.99 13.33
CA GLY A 188 -7.69 1.43 12.88
C GLY A 188 -6.76 2.46 12.26
N MET A 189 -5.52 2.05 12.06
CA MET A 189 -4.48 2.86 11.45
C MET A 189 -3.58 1.99 10.57
N VAL A 190 -3.25 2.49 9.39
CA VAL A 190 -2.20 1.94 8.55
C VAL A 190 -1.10 2.97 8.37
N SER A 191 0.15 2.52 8.40
CA SER A 191 1.34 3.31 8.09
C SER A 191 2.13 2.60 7.01
N LEU A 192 2.15 3.14 5.82
CA LEU A 192 2.79 2.56 4.64
C LEU A 192 4.00 3.41 4.23
N GLY A 193 5.10 3.34 5.02
CA GLY A 193 6.30 4.10 4.73
C GLY A 193 6.08 5.62 4.67
N GLY A 194 5.51 6.21 5.73
CA GLY A 194 5.20 7.64 5.82
C GLY A 194 3.84 8.05 5.23
N ASN A 195 3.12 7.14 4.58
CA ASN A 195 1.71 7.31 4.23
C ASN A 195 0.86 6.72 5.36
N VAL A 196 0.41 7.56 6.28
CA VAL A 196 -0.43 7.17 7.41
C VAL A 196 -1.88 7.47 7.10
N GLN A 197 -2.76 6.46 7.17
CA GLN A 197 -4.20 6.63 7.03
C GLN A 197 -4.93 6.05 8.25
N VAL A 198 -5.92 6.77 8.75
CA VAL A 198 -6.70 6.35 9.91
C VAL A 198 -8.17 6.15 9.57
N LEU A 199 -8.74 5.10 10.15
CA LEU A 199 -10.16 4.79 10.11
C LEU A 199 -10.80 5.19 11.44
N GLY A 200 -11.89 5.96 11.36
CA GLY A 200 -12.66 6.37 12.52
C GLY A 200 -11.90 7.16 13.57
N SER A 201 -12.26 6.90 14.81
CA SER A 201 -11.63 7.42 16.03
C SER A 201 -10.90 6.30 16.75
N LYS A 202 -10.09 6.63 17.76
CA LYS A 202 -9.60 5.65 18.73
C LYS A 202 -10.76 5.00 19.48
N THR A 203 -10.52 3.90 20.15
CA THR A 203 -11.52 3.13 20.91
C THR A 203 -12.15 3.93 22.06
N ASP A 204 -11.47 4.94 22.57
CA ASP A 204 -11.96 5.90 23.58
C ASP A 204 -12.79 7.06 22.98
N GLY A 205 -13.01 7.07 21.66
CA GLY A 205 -13.73 8.11 20.91
C GLY A 205 -12.88 9.34 20.57
N SER A 206 -11.65 9.44 21.06
CA SER A 206 -10.74 10.54 20.74
C SER A 206 -10.23 10.46 19.29
N ALA A 207 -9.79 11.59 18.76
CA ALA A 207 -9.17 11.62 17.44
C ALA A 207 -7.74 11.03 17.47
N TRP A 208 -7.29 10.54 16.35
CA TRP A 208 -5.91 10.09 16.16
C TRP A 208 -4.97 11.29 16.18
N LYS A 209 -3.82 11.12 16.83
CA LYS A 209 -2.73 12.11 16.85
C LYS A 209 -1.56 11.54 16.07
N ILE A 210 -1.23 12.15 14.95
CA ILE A 210 -0.15 11.72 14.06
C ILE A 210 1.00 12.72 14.21
N GLY A 211 2.16 12.24 14.68
CA GLY A 211 3.38 13.03 14.80
C GLY A 211 4.01 13.25 13.43
N ILE A 212 4.50 14.44 13.17
CA ILE A 212 5.32 14.77 12.02
C ILE A 212 6.77 14.84 12.47
N GLN A 213 7.59 13.94 11.96
CA GLN A 213 9.01 13.86 12.31
C GLN A 213 9.78 15.08 11.83
N ASN A 214 10.75 15.52 12.63
CA ASN A 214 11.70 16.56 12.23
C ASN A 214 12.68 15.97 11.19
N PRO A 215 12.72 16.48 9.95
CA PRO A 215 13.64 15.97 8.93
C PRO A 215 15.12 16.27 9.26
N ASP A 216 15.40 17.28 10.06
CA ASP A 216 16.76 17.69 10.43
C ASP A 216 17.29 16.95 11.67
N ASN A 217 16.44 16.19 12.37
CA ASN A 217 16.80 15.48 13.59
C ASN A 217 16.33 14.02 13.54
N GLN A 218 17.30 13.11 13.50
CA GLN A 218 17.03 11.67 13.45
C GLN A 218 16.71 11.05 14.82
N ASP A 219 16.76 11.83 15.92
CA ASP A 219 16.52 11.35 17.28
C ASP A 219 15.02 11.19 17.63
N GLY A 220 14.13 11.25 16.62
CA GLY A 220 12.69 11.06 16.80
C GLY A 220 11.95 12.30 17.32
N GLU A 221 12.57 13.47 17.27
CA GLU A 221 11.89 14.73 17.57
C GLU A 221 10.79 15.02 16.55
N MET A 222 9.66 15.53 17.02
CA MET A 222 8.51 15.88 16.18
C MET A 222 8.44 17.40 16.01
N ILE A 223 8.27 17.88 14.78
CA ILE A 223 8.00 19.30 14.50
C ILE A 223 6.55 19.68 14.74
N GLY A 224 5.65 18.69 14.87
CA GLY A 224 4.23 18.94 15.11
C GLY A 224 3.41 17.67 15.23
N VAL A 225 2.14 17.86 15.61
CA VAL A 225 1.15 16.79 15.71
C VAL A 225 -0.12 17.21 14.99
N VAL A 226 -0.62 16.33 14.10
CA VAL A 226 -1.89 16.53 13.39
C VAL A 226 -2.96 15.65 14.04
N THR A 227 -4.11 16.25 14.38
CA THR A 227 -5.25 15.53 14.95
C THR A 227 -6.28 15.26 13.87
N VAL A 228 -6.60 13.98 13.62
CA VAL A 228 -7.40 13.56 12.48
C VAL A 228 -8.37 12.43 12.81
N LYS A 229 -9.46 12.33 12.01
CA LYS A 229 -10.40 11.20 11.93
C LYS A 229 -10.71 10.93 10.46
N ASN A 230 -10.72 9.67 10.03
CA ASN A 230 -11.00 9.27 8.64
C ASN A 230 -10.21 10.07 7.59
N LYS A 231 -8.92 10.24 7.82
CA LYS A 231 -8.03 11.00 6.93
C LYS A 231 -6.67 10.33 6.79
N ALA A 232 -5.96 10.69 5.74
CA ALA A 232 -4.55 10.37 5.57
C ALA A 232 -3.69 11.59 5.96
N VAL A 233 -2.53 11.31 6.54
CA VAL A 233 -1.42 12.25 6.78
C VAL A 233 -0.21 11.66 6.08
N ILE A 234 0.26 12.36 5.05
CA ILE A 234 1.30 11.85 4.18
C ILE A 234 2.45 12.84 4.21
N THR A 235 3.65 12.33 4.53
CA THR A 235 4.89 13.10 4.50
C THR A 235 5.75 12.63 3.33
N SER A 236 6.42 13.58 2.68
CA SER A 236 7.43 13.32 1.67
C SER A 236 8.67 14.12 2.05
N GLY A 237 9.80 13.44 2.22
CA GLY A 237 11.05 14.07 2.63
C GLY A 237 12.26 13.31 2.08
N GLY A 238 13.35 14.02 1.85
CA GLY A 238 14.60 13.46 1.34
C GLY A 238 15.52 12.88 2.43
N TYR A 239 15.04 12.66 3.64
CA TYR A 239 15.88 12.21 4.77
C TYR A 239 15.89 10.68 4.96
N GLU A 240 14.96 9.95 4.37
CA GLU A 240 14.94 8.48 4.41
C GLU A 240 15.45 7.85 3.12
N ARG A 241 15.21 8.53 1.98
CA ARG A 241 15.72 8.12 0.66
C ARG A 241 16.13 9.35 -0.13
N TYR A 242 17.40 9.48 -0.39
CA TYR A 242 18.03 10.61 -1.12
C TYR A 242 19.14 10.09 -2.07
#